data_84a5fac22fcf13a2b20a2ab28c38f06d
#
_entry.id   84a5fac22fcf13a2b20a2ab28c38f06d
#
_cell.length_a   1.000
_cell.length_b   1.000
_cell.length_c   1.000
_cell.angle_alpha   90.00
_cell.angle_beta   90.00
_cell.angle_gamma   90.00
#
_symmetry.space_group_name_H-M   'P 1'
#
loop_
_entity.id
_entity.type
_entity.pdbx_description
1 polymer ?
#
loop_
_entity_poly.entity_id
_entity_poly.type
_entity_poly.pdbx_seq_one_letter_code
_entity_poly.pdbx_strand_id
1 'polypeptide(L)'
;MTKPIRILLALCAFFALAFTVAACGGDDDSGNEVPSNAVASVDGEAVSKADYDRWAEITAKSASAQGGEAVVPDPPTYARCIAALTRQAEAVRGQRVPAESALRAQCRQLDTQIRSQTMALLIQAIWFDKEAEDLGVSVTDRDVERLLAETKRQSFPRRGDYERFLRQSGMTEEDVLFRLRVNDLGTRISEKIQRSAGNVTEAQITDYYNRNREQFAVPERRDLEIVLTRTEAQAEEAKRAIEGGTSWAAAARRYSTDALSKGNGGRLAGVARGQQDRALDTAAFNAREDVIVGPVRGQFGWYIVRVTGVTPARQSSLADSREQIRELLRQQNSTRELTEFGREFQSRWRRETNCRREYVIADFCANAPRTTTPTSTAGGAVATSTTP
;
A
#
# COMPACT_ATOMS: atom_id res chain seq x y z
N MET A 1 -25.38 -1.04 5.37
CA MET A 1 -25.27 0.40 5.66
C MET A 1 -24.30 0.61 6.81
N THR A 2 -23.01 0.38 6.62
CA THR A 2 -21.99 0.41 7.71
C THR A 2 -20.61 0.77 7.16
N LYS A 3 -20.47 1.86 6.41
CA LYS A 3 -19.19 2.29 5.84
C LYS A 3 -18.41 3.40 6.56
N PRO A 4 -18.96 4.25 7.45
CA PRO A 4 -18.19 5.38 7.99
C PRO A 4 -17.24 5.05 9.15
N ILE A 5 -17.46 3.95 9.91
CA ILE A 5 -16.64 3.64 11.10
C ILE A 5 -15.25 3.05 10.74
N ARG A 6 -15.10 2.51 9.55
CA ARG A 6 -13.82 1.89 9.10
C ARG A 6 -12.70 2.88 8.79
N ILE A 7 -13.02 4.14 8.51
CA ILE A 7 -12.02 5.14 8.08
C ILE A 7 -11.16 5.64 9.24
N LEU A 8 -11.71 5.76 10.44
CA LEU A 8 -10.94 6.21 11.63
C LEU A 8 -10.02 5.11 12.21
N LEU A 9 -10.28 3.83 11.91
CA LEU A 9 -9.45 2.71 12.37
C LEU A 9 -8.40 2.27 11.33
N ALA A 10 -8.56 2.62 10.06
CA ALA A 10 -7.68 2.18 8.98
C ALA A 10 -6.38 3.00 8.83
N LEU A 11 -6.27 4.17 9.47
CA LEU A 11 -5.07 5.03 9.39
C LEU A 11 -3.91 4.60 10.29
N CYS A 12 -4.09 3.62 11.18
CA CYS A 12 -3.01 3.10 12.04
C CYS A 12 -2.24 1.91 11.46
N ALA A 13 -2.52 1.46 10.23
CA ALA A 13 -1.98 0.20 9.69
C ALA A 13 -0.78 0.35 8.73
N PHE A 14 -0.17 1.52 8.62
CA PHE A 14 0.92 1.73 7.66
C PHE A 14 2.29 1.94 8.33
N PHE A 15 2.75 1.02 9.17
CA PHE A 15 4.19 0.88 9.46
C PHE A 15 4.46 -0.46 10.17
N ALA A 16 4.27 -1.57 9.45
CA ALA A 16 4.84 -2.84 9.84
C ALA A 16 5.74 -3.33 8.70
N LEU A 17 6.92 -2.73 8.57
CA LEU A 17 8.03 -3.28 7.79
C LEU A 17 9.05 -3.85 8.78
N ALA A 18 9.04 -5.16 8.90
CA ALA A 18 10.06 -5.91 9.63
C ALA A 18 11.40 -5.82 8.88
N PHE A 19 12.37 -5.11 9.44
CA PHE A 19 13.78 -5.21 9.03
C PHE A 19 14.63 -5.56 10.24
N THR A 20 15.34 -6.69 10.13
CA THR A 20 16.34 -7.14 11.07
C THR A 20 17.68 -6.50 10.75
N VAL A 21 18.23 -5.72 11.66
CA VAL A 21 19.64 -5.35 11.63
C VAL A 21 20.29 -5.71 12.97
N ALA A 22 21.34 -6.50 12.91
CA ALA A 22 22.20 -6.80 14.05
C ALA A 22 23.16 -5.62 14.28
N ALA A 23 23.18 -5.08 15.48
CA ALA A 23 24.25 -4.19 15.94
C ALA A 23 24.68 -4.54 17.36
N CYS A 24 25.98 -4.63 17.56
CA CYS A 24 26.67 -4.96 18.80
C CYS A 24 26.62 -3.83 19.83
N GLY A 25 26.55 -4.22 21.06
CA GLY A 25 26.58 -3.74 22.36
C GLY A 25 27.31 -2.45 22.74
N GLY A 26 26.81 -1.93 23.85
CA GLY A 26 27.40 -0.95 24.73
C GLY A 26 26.43 -0.74 25.84
N ASP A 27 26.72 -1.28 27.03
CA ASP A 27 26.04 -0.94 28.27
C ASP A 27 26.51 0.45 28.69
N ASP A 28 25.65 1.44 28.56
CA ASP A 28 25.70 2.68 29.31
C ASP A 28 24.33 2.88 29.98
N ASP A 29 24.30 2.50 31.26
CA ASP A 29 23.17 2.65 32.16
C ASP A 29 23.14 4.14 32.62
N SER A 30 22.56 5.01 31.80
CA SER A 30 22.34 6.40 32.16
C SER A 30 20.86 6.77 32.08
N GLY A 31 20.19 6.67 33.24
CA GLY A 31 19.24 7.73 33.61
C GLY A 31 17.82 7.65 33.09
N ASN A 32 17.35 6.57 32.46
CA ASN A 32 15.97 6.53 31.95
C ASN A 32 15.09 5.57 32.78
N GLU A 33 15.12 5.75 34.11
CA GLU A 33 14.29 4.98 35.02
C GLU A 33 12.82 5.36 34.87
N VAL A 34 11.95 4.36 34.65
CA VAL A 34 10.50 4.59 34.49
C VAL A 34 9.89 4.97 35.83
N PRO A 35 9.31 6.19 36.01
CA PRO A 35 8.72 6.64 37.25
C PRO A 35 7.69 5.67 37.82
N SER A 36 7.51 5.64 39.17
CA SER A 36 6.66 4.66 39.81
C SER A 36 5.18 4.72 39.42
N ASN A 37 4.71 5.87 38.94
CA ASN A 37 3.36 6.11 38.43
C ASN A 37 3.24 6.04 36.89
N ALA A 38 4.31 5.65 36.20
CA ALA A 38 4.35 5.56 34.73
C ALA A 38 4.47 4.12 34.26
N VAL A 39 4.09 3.84 33.02
CA VAL A 39 4.22 2.56 32.31
C VAL A 39 5.41 2.56 31.36
N ALA A 40 5.84 3.73 30.90
CA ALA A 40 7.03 3.93 30.10
C ALA A 40 7.62 5.33 30.35
N SER A 41 8.87 5.53 29.93
CA SER A 41 9.54 6.82 29.82
C SER A 41 10.17 6.93 28.45
N VAL A 42 10.01 8.08 27.80
CA VAL A 42 10.58 8.41 26.49
C VAL A 42 11.45 9.64 26.64
N ASP A 43 12.75 9.50 26.60
CA ASP A 43 13.69 10.63 26.78
C ASP A 43 13.30 11.50 28.01
N GLY A 44 13.06 10.82 29.15
CA GLY A 44 12.64 11.46 30.41
C GLY A 44 11.16 11.84 30.51
N GLU A 45 10.39 11.82 29.45
CA GLU A 45 8.95 12.09 29.45
C GLU A 45 8.16 10.84 29.79
N ALA A 46 7.30 10.90 30.81
CA ALA A 46 6.61 9.75 31.35
C ALA A 46 5.27 9.49 30.63
N VAL A 47 5.04 8.25 30.19
CA VAL A 47 3.70 7.75 29.87
C VAL A 47 3.05 7.33 31.18
N SER A 48 2.06 8.10 31.65
CA SER A 48 1.42 7.83 32.93
C SER A 48 0.60 6.54 32.91
N LYS A 49 0.51 5.85 34.06
CA LYS A 49 -0.37 4.69 34.18
C LYS A 49 -1.85 5.08 34.03
N ALA A 50 -2.22 6.27 34.44
CA ALA A 50 -3.60 6.76 34.31
C ALA A 50 -4.00 6.93 32.84
N ASP A 51 -3.13 7.50 32.02
CA ASP A 51 -3.36 7.64 30.57
C ASP A 51 -3.41 6.25 29.91
N TYR A 52 -2.49 5.36 30.29
CA TYR A 52 -2.53 3.99 29.79
C TYR A 52 -3.86 3.30 30.12
N ASP A 53 -4.31 3.33 31.36
CA ASP A 53 -5.57 2.66 31.80
C ASP A 53 -6.76 3.24 31.02
N ARG A 54 -6.82 4.56 30.86
CA ARG A 54 -7.86 5.24 30.09
C ARG A 54 -7.86 4.81 28.62
N TRP A 55 -6.70 4.85 27.97
CA TRP A 55 -6.60 4.49 26.57
C TRP A 55 -6.77 2.99 26.31
N ALA A 56 -6.39 2.14 27.25
CA ALA A 56 -6.66 0.69 27.20
C ALA A 56 -8.18 0.40 27.22
N GLU A 57 -8.93 1.12 28.07
CA GLU A 57 -10.39 1.01 28.10
C GLU A 57 -11.04 1.51 26.78
N ILE A 58 -10.60 2.65 26.25
CA ILE A 58 -11.05 3.17 24.95
C ILE A 58 -10.74 2.16 23.84
N THR A 59 -9.54 1.57 23.83
CA THR A 59 -9.13 0.58 22.84
C THR A 59 -10.02 -0.66 22.92
N ALA A 60 -10.29 -1.17 24.11
CA ALA A 60 -11.18 -2.31 24.32
C ALA A 60 -12.62 -2.03 23.86
N LYS A 61 -13.17 -0.87 24.18
CA LYS A 61 -14.51 -0.44 23.75
C LYS A 61 -14.58 -0.29 22.23
N SER A 62 -13.57 0.29 21.61
CA SER A 62 -13.51 0.47 20.17
C SER A 62 -13.44 -0.87 19.41
N ALA A 63 -12.75 -1.87 19.96
CA ALA A 63 -12.70 -3.23 19.41
C ALA A 63 -14.08 -3.94 19.50
N SER A 64 -14.89 -3.60 20.51
CA SER A 64 -16.20 -4.20 20.74
C SER A 64 -17.36 -3.47 20.03
N ALA A 65 -17.12 -2.34 19.38
CA ALA A 65 -18.14 -1.49 18.74
C ALA A 65 -18.94 -2.18 17.60
N GLN A 66 -18.65 -3.44 17.30
CA GLN A 66 -19.41 -4.27 16.34
C GLN A 66 -20.61 -5.00 16.98
N GLY A 67 -21.00 -4.69 18.21
CA GLY A 67 -22.29 -5.12 18.80
C GLY A 67 -22.23 -5.99 20.05
N GLY A 68 -21.14 -5.96 20.84
CA GLY A 68 -21.01 -6.67 22.10
C GLY A 68 -20.64 -5.76 23.28
N GLU A 69 -20.82 -6.25 24.50
CA GLU A 69 -20.24 -5.65 25.72
C GLU A 69 -18.71 -5.58 25.58
N ALA A 70 -18.10 -4.43 25.91
CA ALA A 70 -16.66 -4.29 25.87
C ALA A 70 -15.98 -5.24 26.86
N VAL A 71 -15.08 -6.07 26.36
CA VAL A 71 -14.29 -6.98 27.19
C VAL A 71 -12.95 -6.31 27.50
N VAL A 72 -12.83 -5.79 28.74
CA VAL A 72 -11.59 -5.18 29.22
C VAL A 72 -10.84 -6.25 30.03
N PRO A 73 -9.63 -6.67 29.59
CA PRO A 73 -8.82 -7.61 30.33
C PRO A 73 -8.41 -7.06 31.73
N ASP A 74 -8.37 -7.93 32.70
CA ASP A 74 -8.00 -7.61 34.10
C ASP A 74 -6.90 -8.56 34.60
N PRO A 75 -5.64 -8.41 34.14
CA PRO A 75 -4.53 -9.22 34.58
C PRO A 75 -4.28 -9.02 36.12
N PRO A 76 -3.75 -10.01 36.84
CA PRO A 76 -3.31 -11.32 36.31
C PRO A 76 -4.43 -12.38 36.31
N THR A 77 -5.57 -12.11 36.97
CA THR A 77 -6.62 -13.10 37.20
C THR A 77 -7.55 -13.29 36.01
N TYR A 78 -7.80 -12.24 35.23
CA TYR A 78 -8.75 -12.18 34.10
C TYR A 78 -10.20 -12.54 34.50
N ALA A 79 -10.58 -12.39 35.77
CA ALA A 79 -11.88 -12.82 36.26
C ALA A 79 -13.04 -12.08 35.58
N ARG A 80 -12.96 -10.76 35.44
CA ARG A 80 -13.98 -9.93 34.76
C ARG A 80 -14.04 -10.23 33.25
N CYS A 81 -12.89 -10.39 32.61
CA CYS A 81 -12.80 -10.74 31.22
C CYS A 81 -13.46 -12.10 30.95
N ILE A 82 -13.13 -13.14 31.72
CA ILE A 82 -13.72 -14.48 31.60
C ILE A 82 -15.24 -14.41 31.76
N ALA A 83 -15.72 -13.69 32.80
CA ALA A 83 -17.16 -13.54 33.04
C ALA A 83 -17.87 -12.83 31.86
N ALA A 84 -17.25 -11.80 31.27
CA ALA A 84 -17.81 -11.11 30.10
C ALA A 84 -17.89 -12.03 28.88
N LEU A 85 -16.82 -12.77 28.58
CA LEU A 85 -16.81 -13.74 27.48
C LEU A 85 -17.81 -14.88 27.67
N THR A 86 -17.98 -15.34 28.91
CA THR A 86 -19.00 -16.35 29.27
C THR A 86 -20.39 -15.82 28.92
N ARG A 87 -20.75 -14.61 29.38
CA ARG A 87 -22.05 -13.98 29.07
C ARG A 87 -22.26 -13.83 27.58
N GLN A 88 -21.22 -13.43 26.83
CA GLN A 88 -21.31 -13.32 25.37
C GLN A 88 -21.58 -14.68 24.71
N ALA A 89 -20.91 -15.73 25.15
CA ALA A 89 -21.14 -17.08 24.62
C ALA A 89 -22.56 -17.60 24.96
N GLU A 90 -23.07 -17.36 26.16
CA GLU A 90 -24.43 -17.72 26.58
C GLU A 90 -25.52 -16.98 25.79
N ALA A 91 -25.24 -15.75 25.37
CA ALA A 91 -26.18 -14.95 24.58
C ALA A 91 -26.43 -15.51 23.14
N VAL A 92 -25.51 -16.34 22.64
CA VAL A 92 -25.61 -16.96 21.30
C VAL A 92 -26.36 -18.31 21.40
N ARG A 93 -27.58 -18.39 20.90
CA ARG A 93 -28.39 -19.62 20.90
C ARG A 93 -27.63 -20.78 20.24
N GLY A 94 -27.50 -21.89 20.97
CA GLY A 94 -26.91 -23.15 20.45
C GLY A 94 -25.38 -23.19 20.52
N GLN A 95 -24.72 -22.15 21.00
CA GLN A 95 -23.29 -22.17 21.23
C GLN A 95 -22.96 -22.72 22.62
N ARG A 96 -22.02 -23.70 22.66
CA ARG A 96 -21.50 -24.21 23.96
C ARG A 96 -20.52 -23.19 24.52
N VAL A 97 -20.66 -22.83 25.79
CA VAL A 97 -19.69 -22.00 26.50
C VAL A 97 -18.32 -22.72 26.50
N PRO A 98 -17.24 -22.05 26.02
CA PRO A 98 -15.90 -22.63 26.06
C PRO A 98 -15.42 -22.91 27.48
N ALA A 99 -14.49 -23.86 27.65
CA ALA A 99 -13.89 -24.12 28.95
C ALA A 99 -13.16 -22.88 29.50
N GLU A 100 -13.12 -22.71 30.82
CA GLU A 100 -12.48 -21.55 31.45
C GLU A 100 -11.02 -21.35 31.02
N SER A 101 -10.26 -22.43 30.79
CA SER A 101 -8.89 -22.37 30.29
C SER A 101 -8.78 -21.72 28.90
N ALA A 102 -9.75 -21.98 28.00
CA ALA A 102 -9.83 -21.38 26.69
C ALA A 102 -10.21 -19.89 26.78
N LEU A 103 -11.20 -19.54 27.61
CA LEU A 103 -11.59 -18.17 27.87
C LEU A 103 -10.43 -17.36 28.48
N ARG A 104 -9.68 -17.94 29.40
CA ARG A 104 -8.48 -17.32 29.99
C ARG A 104 -7.38 -17.10 28.95
N ALA A 105 -7.17 -18.04 28.03
CA ALA A 105 -6.24 -17.88 26.92
C ALA A 105 -6.65 -16.74 25.98
N GLN A 106 -7.95 -16.63 25.68
CA GLN A 106 -8.50 -15.54 24.89
C GLN A 106 -8.33 -14.18 25.60
N CYS A 107 -8.57 -14.10 26.92
CA CYS A 107 -8.35 -12.89 27.69
C CYS A 107 -6.87 -12.45 27.68
N ARG A 108 -5.92 -13.39 27.78
CA ARG A 108 -4.49 -13.07 27.65
C ARG A 108 -4.14 -12.52 26.26
N GLN A 109 -4.74 -13.07 25.21
CA GLN A 109 -4.53 -12.58 23.84
C GLN A 109 -5.08 -11.17 23.67
N LEU A 110 -6.30 -10.90 24.17
CA LEU A 110 -6.90 -9.56 24.18
C LEU A 110 -6.04 -8.57 24.96
N ASP A 111 -5.56 -8.95 26.14
CA ASP A 111 -4.66 -8.12 26.95
C ASP A 111 -3.40 -7.74 26.18
N THR A 112 -2.75 -8.72 25.56
CA THR A 112 -1.56 -8.47 24.75
C THR A 112 -1.85 -7.51 23.59
N GLN A 113 -2.96 -7.70 22.90
CA GLN A 113 -3.35 -6.85 21.78
C GLN A 113 -3.67 -5.41 22.22
N ILE A 114 -4.50 -5.25 23.26
CA ILE A 114 -4.89 -3.94 23.79
C ILE A 114 -3.66 -3.21 24.33
N ARG A 115 -2.80 -3.90 25.09
CA ARG A 115 -1.56 -3.35 25.60
C ARG A 115 -0.65 -2.86 24.47
N SER A 116 -0.43 -3.68 23.45
CA SER A 116 0.43 -3.31 22.33
C SER A 116 -0.10 -2.07 21.59
N GLN A 117 -1.40 -2.01 21.34
CA GLN A 117 -2.03 -0.88 20.64
C GLN A 117 -2.00 0.39 21.50
N THR A 118 -2.28 0.28 22.80
CA THR A 118 -2.30 1.42 23.71
C THR A 118 -0.91 1.98 23.93
N MET A 119 0.06 1.11 24.24
CA MET A 119 1.46 1.52 24.41
C MET A 119 2.03 2.17 23.14
N ALA A 120 1.75 1.55 21.97
CA ALA A 120 2.18 2.12 20.68
C ALA A 120 1.63 3.53 20.47
N LEU A 121 0.32 3.75 20.72
CA LEU A 121 -0.30 5.07 20.59
C LEU A 121 0.37 6.12 21.49
N LEU A 122 0.52 5.81 22.77
CA LEU A 122 1.01 6.77 23.75
C LEU A 122 2.50 7.07 23.58
N ILE A 123 3.31 6.06 23.33
CA ILE A 123 4.74 6.23 23.04
C ILE A 123 4.94 7.01 21.74
N GLN A 124 4.20 6.64 20.68
CA GLN A 124 4.30 7.30 19.38
C GLN A 124 3.86 8.76 19.42
N ALA A 125 2.92 9.11 20.29
CA ALA A 125 2.53 10.52 20.49
C ALA A 125 3.73 11.35 20.96
N ILE A 126 4.46 10.87 21.97
CA ILE A 126 5.67 11.55 22.47
C ILE A 126 6.78 11.56 21.41
N TRP A 127 6.98 10.45 20.68
CA TRP A 127 7.96 10.39 19.60
C TRP A 127 7.68 11.46 18.52
N PHE A 128 6.42 11.62 18.13
CA PHE A 128 6.05 12.62 17.13
C PHE A 128 6.17 14.06 17.65
N ASP A 129 5.83 14.31 18.91
CA ASP A 129 5.98 15.64 19.51
C ASP A 129 7.47 16.06 19.53
N LYS A 130 8.35 15.17 20.00
CA LYS A 130 9.80 15.44 20.05
C LYS A 130 10.43 15.55 18.66
N GLU A 131 10.09 14.65 17.75
CA GLU A 131 10.59 14.71 16.37
C GLU A 131 10.09 15.96 15.63
N ALA A 132 8.85 16.38 15.90
CA ALA A 132 8.30 17.58 15.33
C ALA A 132 9.04 18.82 15.82
N GLU A 133 9.42 18.87 17.10
CA GLU A 133 10.25 19.93 17.67
C GLU A 133 11.61 20.00 16.98
N ASP A 134 12.33 18.87 16.87
CA ASP A 134 13.62 18.75 16.18
C ASP A 134 13.55 19.20 14.71
N LEU A 135 12.46 18.88 14.05
CA LEU A 135 12.24 19.24 12.65
C LEU A 135 11.66 20.65 12.47
N GLY A 136 11.29 21.36 13.54
CA GLY A 136 10.58 22.64 13.46
C GLY A 136 9.21 22.50 12.77
N VAL A 137 8.51 21.42 13.04
CA VAL A 137 7.12 21.15 12.64
C VAL A 137 6.22 21.45 13.82
N SER A 138 5.08 22.07 13.59
CA SER A 138 4.12 22.36 14.67
C SER A 138 2.69 22.12 14.22
N VAL A 139 1.85 21.71 15.15
CA VAL A 139 0.40 21.60 15.01
C VAL A 139 -0.25 22.48 16.09
N THR A 140 -0.99 23.49 15.68
CA THR A 140 -1.67 24.41 16.60
C THR A 140 -3.04 23.85 17.01
N ASP A 141 -3.58 24.30 18.13
CA ASP A 141 -4.94 23.91 18.56
C ASP A 141 -5.98 24.28 17.50
N ARG A 142 -5.81 25.42 16.85
CA ARG A 142 -6.66 25.85 15.73
C ARG A 142 -6.63 24.90 14.53
N ASP A 143 -5.49 24.25 14.27
CA ASP A 143 -5.37 23.23 13.23
C ASP A 143 -6.18 21.99 13.61
N VAL A 144 -6.07 21.56 14.87
CA VAL A 144 -6.75 20.37 15.37
C VAL A 144 -8.28 20.59 15.43
N GLU A 145 -8.73 21.77 15.86
CA GLU A 145 -10.16 22.14 15.83
C GLU A 145 -10.73 22.13 14.41
N ARG A 146 -9.97 22.63 13.43
CA ARG A 146 -10.35 22.60 12.02
C ARG A 146 -10.48 21.16 11.53
N LEU A 147 -9.51 20.29 11.86
CA LEU A 147 -9.54 18.86 11.52
C LEU A 147 -10.73 18.14 12.18
N LEU A 148 -11.04 18.48 13.43
CA LEU A 148 -12.23 17.96 14.10
C LEU A 148 -13.52 18.36 13.36
N ALA A 149 -13.64 19.64 13.01
CA ALA A 149 -14.79 20.14 12.28
C ALA A 149 -14.95 19.44 10.91
N GLU A 150 -13.86 19.19 10.21
CA GLU A 150 -13.85 18.48 8.95
C GLU A 150 -14.21 16.99 9.15
N THR A 151 -13.62 16.33 10.13
CA THR A 151 -13.93 14.94 10.50
C THR A 151 -15.41 14.77 10.85
N LYS A 152 -15.97 15.71 11.63
CA LYS A 152 -17.42 15.71 11.95
C LYS A 152 -18.27 15.79 10.69
N ARG A 153 -17.93 16.67 9.73
CA ARG A 153 -18.69 16.80 8.47
C ARG A 153 -18.62 15.56 7.59
N GLN A 154 -17.41 14.96 7.47
CA GLN A 154 -17.18 13.83 6.57
C GLN A 154 -17.67 12.50 7.13
N SER A 155 -17.38 12.23 8.40
CA SER A 155 -17.61 10.92 9.02
C SER A 155 -18.94 10.84 9.80
N PHE A 156 -19.49 11.98 10.23
CA PHE A 156 -20.70 12.05 11.05
C PHE A 156 -21.72 13.02 10.44
N PRO A 157 -22.25 12.76 9.23
CA PRO A 157 -23.11 13.71 8.51
C PRO A 157 -24.49 13.90 9.13
N ARG A 158 -24.94 12.98 10.02
CA ARG A 158 -26.24 13.09 10.67
C ARG A 158 -26.09 13.66 12.08
N ARG A 159 -27.04 14.51 12.46
CA ARG A 159 -27.09 15.07 13.82
C ARG A 159 -27.11 13.94 14.85
N GLY A 160 -26.24 14.02 15.85
CA GLY A 160 -26.14 13.05 16.94
C GLY A 160 -25.26 11.81 16.65
N ASP A 161 -24.73 11.66 15.43
CA ASP A 161 -23.85 10.53 15.12
C ASP A 161 -22.50 10.65 15.87
N TYR A 162 -21.97 11.86 15.97
CA TYR A 162 -20.71 12.11 16.69
C TYR A 162 -20.87 11.86 18.19
N GLU A 163 -21.93 12.35 18.81
CA GLU A 163 -22.21 12.11 20.22
C GLU A 163 -22.47 10.62 20.51
N ARG A 164 -23.09 9.91 19.57
CA ARG A 164 -23.25 8.46 19.66
C ARG A 164 -21.91 7.75 19.59
N PHE A 165 -21.02 8.16 18.69
CA PHE A 165 -19.67 7.67 18.58
C PHE A 165 -18.88 7.86 19.89
N LEU A 166 -18.91 9.05 20.48
CA LEU A 166 -18.25 9.33 21.77
C LEU A 166 -18.76 8.39 22.88
N ARG A 167 -20.08 8.24 23.00
CA ARG A 167 -20.66 7.33 24.00
C ARG A 167 -20.27 5.87 23.76
N GLN A 168 -20.25 5.40 22.53
CA GLN A 168 -19.94 4.02 22.19
C GLN A 168 -18.45 3.69 22.35
N SER A 169 -17.57 4.61 21.98
CA SER A 169 -16.12 4.44 22.12
C SER A 169 -15.61 4.72 23.54
N GLY A 170 -16.39 5.41 24.36
CA GLY A 170 -15.95 5.92 25.67
C GLY A 170 -14.96 7.09 25.58
N MET A 171 -14.79 7.67 24.38
CA MET A 171 -13.94 8.83 24.17
C MET A 171 -14.64 10.12 24.59
N THR A 172 -13.85 11.09 25.06
CA THR A 172 -14.23 12.49 25.11
C THR A 172 -13.81 13.21 23.82
N GLU A 173 -14.25 14.45 23.66
CA GLU A 173 -13.78 15.30 22.57
C GLU A 173 -12.27 15.57 22.67
N GLU A 174 -11.72 15.69 23.87
CA GLU A 174 -10.28 15.85 24.12
C GLU A 174 -9.47 14.64 23.62
N ASP A 175 -9.99 13.42 23.82
CA ASP A 175 -9.34 12.20 23.28
C ASP A 175 -9.33 12.19 21.75
N VAL A 176 -10.41 12.70 21.12
CA VAL A 176 -10.47 12.83 19.67
C VAL A 176 -9.46 13.89 19.18
N LEU A 177 -9.40 15.06 19.86
CA LEU A 177 -8.42 16.11 19.55
C LEU A 177 -6.99 15.59 19.69
N PHE A 178 -6.69 14.86 20.78
CA PHE A 178 -5.38 14.23 20.98
C PHE A 178 -5.01 13.32 19.79
N ARG A 179 -5.89 12.41 19.37
CA ARG A 179 -5.64 11.52 18.23
C ARG A 179 -5.46 12.29 16.92
N LEU A 180 -6.25 13.32 16.70
CA LEU A 180 -6.11 14.18 15.53
C LEU A 180 -4.77 14.91 15.51
N ARG A 181 -4.31 15.42 16.66
CA ARG A 181 -3.00 16.05 16.81
C ARG A 181 -1.87 15.07 16.47
N VAL A 182 -1.87 13.89 17.07
CA VAL A 182 -0.85 12.84 16.80
C VAL A 182 -0.79 12.48 15.32
N ASN A 183 -1.95 12.29 14.70
CA ASN A 183 -2.02 11.97 13.27
C ASN A 183 -1.53 13.12 12.37
N ASP A 184 -1.88 14.36 12.71
CA ASP A 184 -1.47 15.55 11.93
C ASP A 184 0.04 15.80 12.06
N LEU A 185 0.62 15.62 13.26
CA LEU A 185 2.07 15.65 13.45
C LEU A 185 2.80 14.65 12.55
N GLY A 186 2.39 13.38 12.58
CA GLY A 186 2.97 12.35 11.72
C GLY A 186 2.84 12.68 10.22
N THR A 187 1.71 13.24 9.82
CA THR A 187 1.47 13.69 8.44
C THR A 187 2.42 14.82 8.06
N ARG A 188 2.51 15.87 8.87
CA ARG A 188 3.37 17.04 8.61
C ARG A 188 4.86 16.70 8.64
N ILE A 189 5.30 15.79 9.53
CA ILE A 189 6.66 15.23 9.52
C ILE A 189 6.92 14.55 8.18
N SER A 190 6.05 13.64 7.77
CA SER A 190 6.18 12.91 6.50
C SER A 190 6.22 13.86 5.30
N GLU A 191 5.35 14.86 5.26
CA GLU A 191 5.34 15.89 4.21
C GLU A 191 6.61 16.72 4.19
N LYS A 192 7.19 17.05 5.36
CA LYS A 192 8.45 17.77 5.44
C LYS A 192 9.60 16.96 4.85
N ILE A 193 9.68 15.66 5.17
CA ILE A 193 10.69 14.76 4.60
C ILE A 193 10.51 14.63 3.09
N GLN A 194 9.26 14.45 2.61
CA GLN A 194 8.97 14.39 1.17
C GLN A 194 9.35 15.67 0.42
N ARG A 195 9.09 16.83 1.00
CA ARG A 195 9.48 18.11 0.40
C ARG A 195 10.99 18.26 0.30
N SER A 196 11.75 17.83 1.31
CA SER A 196 13.22 17.85 1.26
C SER A 196 13.79 16.91 0.18
N ALA A 197 13.16 15.75 -0.01
CA ALA A 197 13.52 14.76 -1.03
C ALA A 197 13.18 15.19 -2.47
N GLY A 198 12.30 16.18 -2.62
CA GLY A 198 11.74 16.58 -3.93
C GLY A 198 12.69 17.35 -4.84
N ASN A 199 13.85 17.75 -4.37
CA ASN A 199 14.83 18.53 -5.14
C ASN A 199 15.63 17.62 -6.09
N VAL A 200 15.15 17.50 -7.33
CA VAL A 200 15.85 16.77 -8.40
C VAL A 200 16.65 17.75 -9.26
N THR A 201 17.97 17.55 -9.31
CA THR A 201 18.88 18.39 -10.08
C THR A 201 18.91 18.01 -11.56
N GLU A 202 19.26 18.95 -12.44
CA GLU A 202 19.44 18.69 -13.87
C GLU A 202 20.55 17.65 -14.15
N ALA A 203 21.55 17.59 -13.29
CA ALA A 203 22.61 16.57 -13.37
C ALA A 203 22.04 15.17 -13.15
N GLN A 204 21.16 14.99 -12.16
CA GLN A 204 20.49 13.71 -11.90
C GLN A 204 19.57 13.29 -13.05
N ILE A 205 18.84 14.23 -13.65
CA ILE A 205 17.98 13.97 -14.83
C ILE A 205 18.82 13.51 -16.01
N THR A 206 19.90 14.23 -16.30
CA THR A 206 20.81 13.91 -17.41
C THR A 206 21.48 12.55 -17.22
N ASP A 207 21.93 12.26 -16.03
CA ASP A 207 22.56 11.00 -15.66
C ASP A 207 21.57 9.82 -15.76
N TYR A 208 20.34 10.01 -15.25
CA TYR A 208 19.28 9.01 -15.39
C TYR A 208 18.97 8.71 -16.87
N TYR A 209 18.77 9.75 -17.68
CA TYR A 209 18.51 9.60 -19.10
C TYR A 209 19.63 8.82 -19.81
N ASN A 210 20.89 9.19 -19.52
CA ASN A 210 22.04 8.54 -20.17
C ASN A 210 22.19 7.08 -19.80
N ARG A 211 21.89 6.72 -18.55
CA ARG A 211 21.94 5.31 -18.09
C ARG A 211 20.74 4.47 -18.55
N ASN A 212 19.63 5.12 -18.91
CA ASN A 212 18.39 4.44 -19.22
C ASN A 212 17.87 4.79 -20.64
N ARG A 213 18.76 5.09 -21.58
CA ARG A 213 18.38 5.55 -22.94
C ARG A 213 17.36 4.65 -23.61
N GLU A 214 17.48 3.35 -23.47
CA GLU A 214 16.60 2.37 -24.08
C GLU A 214 15.14 2.53 -23.62
N GLN A 215 14.90 2.97 -22.37
CA GLN A 215 13.56 3.20 -21.84
C GLN A 215 12.86 4.40 -22.51
N PHE A 216 13.62 5.29 -23.13
CA PHE A 216 13.13 6.47 -23.85
C PHE A 216 13.12 6.27 -25.37
N ALA A 217 13.37 5.06 -25.83
CA ALA A 217 13.18 4.70 -27.21
C ALA A 217 11.70 4.49 -27.51
N VAL A 218 11.22 5.17 -28.54
CA VAL A 218 9.89 4.94 -29.11
C VAL A 218 10.05 3.90 -30.19
N PRO A 219 9.48 2.71 -30.09
CA PRO A 219 9.61 1.68 -31.10
C PRO A 219 8.93 2.08 -32.41
N GLU A 220 9.41 1.49 -33.51
CA GLU A 220 8.71 1.56 -34.81
C GLU A 220 7.27 1.06 -34.65
N ARG A 221 6.33 1.79 -35.24
CA ARG A 221 4.92 1.41 -35.30
C ARG A 221 4.45 1.37 -36.73
N ARG A 222 3.54 0.46 -37.02
CA ARG A 222 2.95 0.30 -38.35
C ARG A 222 1.43 0.30 -38.27
N ASP A 223 0.83 1.02 -39.18
CA ASP A 223 -0.60 0.94 -39.44
C ASP A 223 -0.83 -0.18 -40.47
N LEU A 224 -1.72 -1.10 -40.13
CA LEU A 224 -1.94 -2.30 -40.91
C LEU A 224 -3.40 -2.37 -41.37
N GLU A 225 -3.59 -2.95 -42.55
CA GLU A 225 -4.86 -3.56 -42.93
C GLU A 225 -4.65 -5.06 -43.07
N ILE A 226 -5.49 -5.84 -42.37
CA ILE A 226 -5.39 -7.30 -42.34
C ILE A 226 -6.69 -7.99 -42.74
N VAL A 227 -6.55 -9.17 -43.35
CA VAL A 227 -7.64 -10.15 -43.48
C VAL A 227 -7.13 -11.47 -42.99
N LEU A 228 -7.81 -12.01 -41.95
CA LEU A 228 -7.50 -13.33 -41.39
C LEU A 228 -8.55 -14.33 -41.86
N THR A 229 -8.13 -15.47 -42.38
CA THR A 229 -9.02 -16.51 -42.86
C THR A 229 -8.66 -17.87 -42.23
N ARG A 230 -9.60 -18.82 -42.27
CA ARG A 230 -9.37 -20.16 -41.70
C ARG A 230 -8.50 -21.04 -42.62
N THR A 231 -8.57 -20.83 -43.94
CA THR A 231 -7.88 -21.66 -44.91
C THR A 231 -7.07 -20.78 -45.89
N GLU A 232 -6.02 -21.34 -46.45
CA GLU A 232 -5.19 -20.70 -47.45
C GLU A 232 -6.00 -20.31 -48.70
N ALA A 233 -6.87 -21.20 -49.16
CA ALA A 233 -7.74 -20.97 -50.33
C ALA A 233 -8.63 -19.74 -50.15
N GLN A 234 -9.18 -19.51 -48.92
CA GLN A 234 -9.95 -18.31 -48.60
C GLN A 234 -9.07 -17.06 -48.57
N ALA A 235 -7.82 -17.16 -48.11
CA ALA A 235 -6.87 -16.05 -48.13
C ALA A 235 -6.49 -15.67 -49.57
N GLU A 236 -6.23 -16.67 -50.42
CA GLU A 236 -5.98 -16.46 -51.83
C GLU A 236 -7.17 -15.80 -52.53
N GLU A 237 -8.41 -16.20 -52.23
CA GLU A 237 -9.62 -15.57 -52.77
C GLU A 237 -9.73 -14.11 -52.30
N ALA A 238 -9.50 -13.85 -51.02
CA ALA A 238 -9.51 -12.48 -50.47
C ALA A 238 -8.45 -11.61 -51.12
N LYS A 239 -7.23 -12.14 -51.31
CA LYS A 239 -6.13 -11.43 -51.99
C LYS A 239 -6.50 -11.05 -53.41
N ARG A 240 -6.95 -12.02 -54.23
CA ARG A 240 -7.40 -11.76 -55.62
C ARG A 240 -8.54 -10.73 -55.68
N ALA A 241 -9.49 -10.77 -54.71
CA ALA A 241 -10.56 -9.80 -54.65
C ALA A 241 -10.03 -8.38 -54.39
N ILE A 242 -9.05 -8.21 -53.50
CA ILE A 242 -8.44 -6.93 -53.19
C ILE A 242 -7.63 -6.45 -54.40
N GLU A 243 -6.81 -7.28 -54.99
CA GLU A 243 -6.03 -6.98 -56.22
C GLU A 243 -6.92 -6.63 -57.39
N GLY A 244 -8.12 -7.22 -57.46
CA GLY A 244 -9.17 -6.91 -58.45
C GLY A 244 -10.02 -5.69 -58.13
N GLY A 245 -9.65 -4.87 -57.14
CA GLY A 245 -10.27 -3.58 -56.82
C GLY A 245 -11.35 -3.61 -55.72
N THR A 246 -11.59 -4.76 -55.08
CA THR A 246 -12.43 -4.78 -53.85
C THR A 246 -11.74 -3.99 -52.77
N SER A 247 -12.47 -3.07 -52.14
CA SER A 247 -11.90 -2.30 -51.02
C SER A 247 -11.50 -3.22 -49.87
N TRP A 248 -10.42 -2.88 -49.16
CA TRP A 248 -9.93 -3.65 -48.03
C TRP A 248 -11.02 -3.88 -46.99
N ALA A 249 -11.80 -2.84 -46.67
CA ALA A 249 -12.91 -2.93 -45.72
C ALA A 249 -14.02 -3.89 -46.16
N ALA A 250 -14.30 -3.97 -47.47
CA ALA A 250 -15.26 -4.94 -48.01
C ALA A 250 -14.72 -6.37 -47.91
N ALA A 251 -13.44 -6.58 -48.27
CA ALA A 251 -12.77 -7.85 -48.15
C ALA A 251 -12.68 -8.33 -46.67
N ALA A 252 -12.33 -7.45 -45.76
CA ALA A 252 -12.30 -7.75 -44.31
C ALA A 252 -13.68 -8.17 -43.78
N ARG A 253 -14.74 -7.44 -44.16
CA ARG A 253 -16.10 -7.83 -43.78
C ARG A 253 -16.51 -9.20 -44.30
N ARG A 254 -16.14 -9.51 -45.55
CA ARG A 254 -16.55 -10.75 -46.22
C ARG A 254 -15.76 -11.95 -45.79
N TYR A 255 -14.44 -11.83 -45.72
CA TYR A 255 -13.53 -12.98 -45.54
C TYR A 255 -12.89 -13.09 -44.16
N SER A 256 -12.74 -11.96 -43.44
CA SER A 256 -11.97 -11.98 -42.18
C SER A 256 -12.72 -12.66 -41.04
N THR A 257 -12.00 -13.47 -40.29
CA THR A 257 -12.41 -14.07 -39.01
C THR A 257 -11.85 -13.31 -37.82
N ASP A 258 -11.00 -12.29 -38.04
CA ASP A 258 -10.42 -11.51 -36.95
C ASP A 258 -11.46 -10.59 -36.30
N ALA A 259 -11.82 -10.89 -35.07
CA ALA A 259 -12.87 -10.16 -34.34
C ALA A 259 -12.47 -8.71 -34.02
N LEU A 260 -11.17 -8.43 -33.86
CA LEU A 260 -10.68 -7.13 -33.44
C LEU A 260 -10.69 -6.11 -34.59
N SER A 261 -10.26 -6.52 -35.78
CA SER A 261 -10.10 -5.62 -36.92
C SER A 261 -11.27 -5.69 -37.91
N LYS A 262 -12.01 -6.81 -37.98
CA LYS A 262 -13.10 -7.00 -38.94
C LYS A 262 -14.13 -5.85 -38.95
N GLY A 263 -14.56 -5.44 -37.74
CA GLY A 263 -15.54 -4.36 -37.55
C GLY A 263 -15.00 -2.99 -37.99
N ASN A 264 -13.68 -2.82 -37.97
CA ASN A 264 -12.96 -1.60 -38.39
C ASN A 264 -12.39 -1.72 -39.80
N GLY A 265 -12.95 -2.56 -40.64
CA GLY A 265 -12.51 -2.73 -42.04
C GLY A 265 -11.15 -3.38 -42.19
N GLY A 266 -10.72 -4.17 -41.21
CA GLY A 266 -9.42 -4.84 -41.20
C GLY A 266 -8.28 -3.99 -40.63
N ARG A 267 -8.52 -2.77 -40.14
CA ARG A 267 -7.50 -1.82 -39.69
C ARG A 267 -7.00 -2.08 -38.29
N LEU A 268 -5.66 -2.07 -38.14
CA LEU A 268 -4.94 -2.07 -36.88
C LEU A 268 -3.96 -0.88 -36.91
N ALA A 269 -4.18 0.10 -36.05
CA ALA A 269 -3.35 1.31 -36.01
C ALA A 269 -2.24 1.19 -34.96
N GLY A 270 -1.06 1.74 -35.26
CA GLY A 270 0.04 1.93 -34.34
C GLY A 270 0.62 0.63 -33.77
N VAL A 271 0.60 -0.45 -34.52
CA VAL A 271 1.11 -1.78 -34.08
C VAL A 271 2.63 -1.70 -33.91
N ALA A 272 3.11 -2.05 -32.71
CA ALA A 272 4.53 -2.21 -32.43
C ALA A 272 4.95 -3.68 -32.61
N ARG A 273 6.24 -3.91 -32.85
CA ARG A 273 6.81 -5.26 -33.03
C ARG A 273 6.53 -6.11 -31.78
N GLY A 274 6.09 -7.35 -32.00
CA GLY A 274 5.78 -8.32 -30.94
C GLY A 274 4.37 -8.18 -30.33
N GLN A 275 3.53 -7.27 -30.81
CA GLN A 275 2.15 -7.13 -30.33
C GLN A 275 1.14 -8.06 -31.03
N GLN A 276 1.52 -8.63 -32.16
CA GLN A 276 0.67 -9.50 -32.96
C GLN A 276 1.18 -10.94 -33.00
N ASP A 277 0.39 -11.82 -33.61
CA ASP A 277 0.86 -13.16 -33.97
C ASP A 277 2.22 -13.08 -34.66
N ARG A 278 3.14 -14.00 -34.33
CA ARG A 278 4.53 -13.96 -34.81
C ARG A 278 4.64 -13.92 -36.32
N ALA A 279 3.78 -14.62 -37.04
CA ALA A 279 3.81 -14.67 -38.50
C ALA A 279 3.31 -13.34 -39.10
N LEU A 280 2.21 -12.78 -38.55
CA LEU A 280 1.70 -11.48 -38.92
C LEU A 280 2.72 -10.37 -38.61
N ASP A 281 3.33 -10.40 -37.42
CA ASP A 281 4.36 -9.46 -37.00
C ASP A 281 5.56 -9.48 -37.95
N THR A 282 6.06 -10.68 -38.27
CA THR A 282 7.17 -10.84 -39.21
C THR A 282 6.81 -10.32 -40.62
N ALA A 283 5.62 -10.64 -41.11
CA ALA A 283 5.14 -10.18 -42.39
C ALA A 283 4.97 -8.67 -42.44
N ALA A 284 4.32 -8.11 -41.42
CA ALA A 284 4.04 -6.68 -41.32
C ALA A 284 5.33 -5.85 -41.23
N PHE A 285 6.32 -6.28 -40.43
CA PHE A 285 7.55 -5.51 -40.24
C PHE A 285 8.61 -5.70 -41.33
N ASN A 286 8.46 -6.70 -42.22
CA ASN A 286 9.31 -6.86 -43.42
C ASN A 286 8.64 -6.30 -44.69
N ALA A 287 7.34 -6.03 -44.65
CA ALA A 287 6.62 -5.49 -45.80
C ALA A 287 7.04 -4.04 -46.10
N ARG A 288 7.01 -3.69 -47.40
CA ARG A 288 7.02 -2.29 -47.83
C ARG A 288 5.61 -1.71 -47.68
N GLU A 289 5.55 -0.41 -47.48
CA GLU A 289 4.29 0.33 -47.46
C GLU A 289 3.50 0.10 -48.76
N ASP A 290 2.19 -0.02 -48.66
CA ASP A 290 1.21 -0.27 -49.71
C ASP A 290 1.37 -1.59 -50.51
N VAL A 291 2.26 -2.49 -50.10
CA VAL A 291 2.41 -3.82 -50.71
C VAL A 291 1.53 -4.84 -49.99
N ILE A 292 0.76 -5.59 -50.76
CA ILE A 292 -0.03 -6.72 -50.24
C ILE A 292 0.87 -7.94 -50.05
N VAL A 293 0.98 -8.40 -48.82
CA VAL A 293 1.77 -9.57 -48.41
C VAL A 293 0.84 -10.69 -47.98
N GLY A 294 1.18 -11.90 -48.35
CA GLY A 294 0.44 -13.11 -47.96
C GLY A 294 -0.09 -13.87 -49.18
N PRO A 295 -0.74 -15.04 -48.97
CA PRO A 295 -1.11 -15.61 -47.64
C PRO A 295 0.07 -15.99 -46.75
N VAL A 296 0.00 -15.61 -45.47
CA VAL A 296 0.99 -15.97 -44.44
C VAL A 296 0.32 -16.83 -43.36
N ARG A 297 0.83 -18.02 -43.13
CA ARG A 297 0.28 -18.93 -42.09
C ARG A 297 0.73 -18.50 -40.72
N GLY A 298 -0.24 -18.16 -39.87
CA GLY A 298 -0.05 -17.88 -38.42
C GLY A 298 -0.79 -18.83 -37.52
N GLN A 299 -0.76 -18.52 -36.25
CA GLN A 299 -1.38 -19.35 -35.22
C GLN A 299 -2.93 -19.42 -35.36
N PHE A 300 -3.54 -18.33 -35.79
CA PHE A 300 -5.01 -18.18 -35.86
C PHE A 300 -5.59 -18.46 -37.26
N GLY A 301 -4.74 -18.70 -38.25
CA GLY A 301 -5.14 -18.96 -39.62
C GLY A 301 -4.18 -18.35 -40.62
N TRP A 302 -4.71 -17.86 -41.78
CA TRP A 302 -3.96 -17.32 -42.89
C TRP A 302 -4.21 -15.82 -42.99
N TYR A 303 -3.14 -15.04 -43.01
CA TYR A 303 -3.17 -13.61 -43.04
C TYR A 303 -2.86 -13.05 -44.45
N ILE A 304 -3.64 -12.08 -44.87
CA ILE A 304 -3.26 -11.10 -45.89
C ILE A 304 -3.05 -9.79 -45.14
N VAL A 305 -1.94 -9.13 -45.38
CA VAL A 305 -1.59 -7.88 -44.71
C VAL A 305 -1.08 -6.83 -45.72
N ARG A 306 -1.42 -5.59 -45.44
CA ARG A 306 -0.83 -4.41 -46.09
C ARG A 306 -0.45 -3.41 -45.02
N VAL A 307 0.75 -2.85 -45.12
CA VAL A 307 1.18 -1.72 -44.30
C VAL A 307 0.69 -0.43 -44.94
N THR A 308 -0.07 0.36 -44.26
CA THR A 308 -0.63 1.63 -44.76
C THR A 308 0.06 2.87 -44.18
N GLY A 309 0.95 2.68 -43.22
CA GLY A 309 1.76 3.75 -42.64
C GLY A 309 2.88 3.18 -41.76
N VAL A 310 4.02 3.84 -41.79
CA VAL A 310 5.17 3.50 -40.95
C VAL A 310 5.58 4.73 -40.15
N THR A 311 5.50 4.58 -38.80
CA THR A 311 6.11 5.55 -37.89
C THR A 311 7.46 4.99 -37.45
N PRO A 312 8.58 5.58 -37.87
CA PRO A 312 9.89 5.04 -37.61
C PRO A 312 10.22 5.08 -36.11
N ALA A 313 11.04 4.14 -35.66
CA ALA A 313 11.61 4.18 -34.32
C ALA A 313 12.39 5.47 -34.12
N ARG A 314 12.25 6.09 -32.96
CA ARG A 314 12.99 7.29 -32.58
C ARG A 314 13.45 7.23 -31.13
N GLN A 315 14.57 7.86 -30.84
CA GLN A 315 14.99 8.15 -29.48
C GLN A 315 14.31 9.43 -29.02
N SER A 316 13.51 9.36 -27.96
CA SER A 316 13.04 10.59 -27.31
C SER A 316 14.23 11.37 -26.77
N SER A 317 14.25 12.68 -27.00
CA SER A 317 15.33 13.51 -26.50
C SER A 317 15.30 13.66 -24.99
N LEU A 318 16.43 14.08 -24.39
CA LEU A 318 16.46 14.46 -22.97
C LEU A 318 15.45 15.57 -22.68
N ALA A 319 15.30 16.53 -23.61
CA ALA A 319 14.34 17.63 -23.44
C ALA A 319 12.89 17.12 -23.37
N ASP A 320 12.51 16.19 -24.25
CA ASP A 320 11.17 15.60 -24.28
C ASP A 320 10.88 14.74 -23.05
N SER A 321 11.92 14.09 -22.50
CA SER A 321 11.80 13.15 -21.38
C SER A 321 12.01 13.79 -20.00
N ARG A 322 12.43 15.05 -19.96
CA ARG A 322 12.89 15.76 -18.75
C ARG A 322 11.87 15.73 -17.62
N GLU A 323 10.64 16.14 -17.91
CA GLU A 323 9.60 16.22 -16.85
C GLU A 323 9.19 14.82 -16.35
N GLN A 324 9.12 13.85 -17.22
CA GLN A 324 8.86 12.45 -16.84
C GLN A 324 9.96 11.91 -15.92
N ILE A 325 11.22 12.18 -16.27
CA ILE A 325 12.38 11.75 -15.46
C ILE A 325 12.38 12.48 -14.11
N ARG A 326 12.12 13.79 -14.12
CA ARG A 326 12.06 14.58 -12.87
C ARG A 326 11.02 14.02 -11.91
N GLU A 327 9.81 13.75 -12.40
CA GLU A 327 8.74 13.22 -11.55
C GLU A 327 9.07 11.79 -11.06
N LEU A 328 9.62 10.95 -11.91
CA LEU A 328 10.07 9.61 -11.53
C LEU A 328 11.15 9.66 -10.43
N LEU A 329 12.17 10.49 -10.60
CA LEU A 329 13.24 10.64 -9.61
C LEU A 329 12.73 11.25 -8.31
N ARG A 330 11.81 12.21 -8.38
CA ARG A 330 11.17 12.81 -7.22
C ARG A 330 10.42 11.77 -6.40
N GLN A 331 9.66 10.92 -7.06
CA GLN A 331 8.93 9.83 -6.39
C GLN A 331 9.88 8.79 -5.79
N GLN A 332 10.93 8.40 -6.51
CA GLN A 332 11.94 7.46 -6.01
C GLN A 332 12.70 8.03 -4.80
N ASN A 333 13.14 9.28 -4.87
CA ASN A 333 13.81 9.97 -3.77
C ASN A 333 12.89 10.06 -2.56
N SER A 334 11.65 10.50 -2.75
CA SER A 334 10.65 10.61 -1.68
C SER A 334 10.43 9.27 -0.96
N THR A 335 10.27 8.19 -1.72
CA THR A 335 10.10 6.85 -1.14
C THR A 335 11.33 6.40 -0.36
N ARG A 336 12.52 6.63 -0.91
CA ARG A 336 13.79 6.29 -0.24
C ARG A 336 13.95 7.06 1.06
N GLU A 337 13.83 8.39 1.01
CA GLU A 337 13.98 9.26 2.18
C GLU A 337 12.97 8.94 3.29
N LEU A 338 11.71 8.69 2.93
CA LEU A 338 10.70 8.26 3.91
C LEU A 338 11.05 6.91 4.54
N THR A 339 11.58 5.97 3.76
CA THR A 339 11.99 4.66 4.26
C THR A 339 13.19 4.77 5.20
N GLU A 340 14.21 5.55 4.82
CA GLU A 340 15.39 5.82 5.63
C GLU A 340 15.01 6.56 6.91
N PHE A 341 14.26 7.65 6.77
CA PHE A 341 13.74 8.39 7.91
C PHE A 341 12.94 7.51 8.88
N GLY A 342 12.01 6.70 8.37
CA GLY A 342 11.19 5.82 9.21
C GLY A 342 12.05 4.83 10.02
N ARG A 343 13.10 4.26 9.40
CA ARG A 343 14.04 3.36 10.09
C ARG A 343 14.87 4.09 11.14
N GLU A 344 15.40 5.27 10.82
CA GLU A 344 16.21 6.09 11.74
C GLU A 344 15.36 6.60 12.90
N PHE A 345 14.17 7.13 12.60
CA PHE A 345 13.19 7.58 13.58
C PHE A 345 12.84 6.47 14.58
N GLN A 346 12.44 5.29 14.10
CA GLN A 346 12.11 4.16 14.96
C GLN A 346 13.31 3.70 15.78
N SER A 347 14.50 3.62 15.16
CA SER A 347 15.73 3.19 15.84
C SER A 347 16.16 4.18 16.91
N ARG A 348 16.09 5.49 16.63
CA ARG A 348 16.41 6.57 17.57
C ARG A 348 15.49 6.55 18.76
N TRP A 349 14.19 6.71 18.55
CA TRP A 349 13.22 6.85 19.61
C TRP A 349 13.00 5.59 20.42
N ARG A 350 13.17 4.42 19.80
CA ARG A 350 13.18 3.16 20.55
C ARG A 350 14.31 3.11 21.58
N ARG A 351 15.52 3.61 21.28
CA ARG A 351 16.63 3.65 22.25
C ARG A 351 16.33 4.56 23.44
N GLU A 352 15.60 5.62 23.20
CA GLU A 352 15.19 6.60 24.21
C GLU A 352 13.93 6.18 24.99
N THR A 353 13.38 5.00 24.70
CA THR A 353 12.11 4.53 25.29
C THR A 353 12.36 3.34 26.21
N ASN A 354 12.16 3.50 27.51
CA ASN A 354 12.15 2.41 28.48
C ASN A 354 10.72 2.13 28.96
N CYS A 355 10.37 0.85 29.03
CA CYS A 355 9.05 0.41 29.45
C CYS A 355 9.15 -0.40 30.74
N ARG A 356 8.15 -0.27 31.60
CA ARG A 356 8.00 -1.14 32.76
C ARG A 356 7.75 -2.57 32.28
N ARG A 357 8.30 -3.57 32.97
CA ARG A 357 8.37 -4.98 32.55
C ARG A 357 7.05 -5.53 32.02
N GLU A 358 5.92 -5.17 32.65
CA GLU A 358 4.59 -5.64 32.30
C GLU A 358 4.03 -4.99 31.02
N TYR A 359 4.61 -3.86 30.58
CA TYR A 359 4.16 -3.04 29.45
C TYR A 359 5.13 -3.06 28.26
N VAL A 360 6.15 -3.90 28.32
CA VAL A 360 7.14 -4.00 27.24
C VAL A 360 6.48 -4.46 25.94
N ILE A 361 6.74 -3.70 24.87
CA ILE A 361 6.39 -4.03 23.48
C ILE A 361 7.65 -3.96 22.61
N ALA A 362 7.86 -4.97 21.75
CA ALA A 362 9.14 -5.21 21.07
C ALA A 362 9.60 -4.05 20.20
N ASP A 363 8.68 -3.42 19.46
CA ASP A 363 9.04 -2.42 18.46
C ASP A 363 9.27 -1.02 19.04
N PHE A 364 8.93 -0.80 20.31
CA PHE A 364 8.96 0.53 20.93
C PHE A 364 9.90 0.62 22.13
N CYS A 365 10.09 -0.46 22.89
CA CYS A 365 10.85 -0.40 24.14
C CYS A 365 12.30 -0.85 23.94
N ALA A 366 13.27 -0.06 24.41
CA ALA A 366 14.70 -0.40 24.39
C ALA A 366 15.00 -1.68 25.16
N ASN A 367 14.35 -1.84 26.31
CA ASN A 367 14.50 -2.99 27.20
C ASN A 367 13.66 -4.23 26.81
N ALA A 368 13.10 -4.25 25.61
CA ALA A 368 12.46 -5.44 25.07
C ALA A 368 13.47 -6.55 24.83
N PRO A 369 13.16 -7.82 25.15
CA PRO A 369 14.01 -8.95 24.80
C PRO A 369 14.32 -8.94 23.30
N ARG A 370 15.61 -9.10 22.95
CA ARG A 370 15.97 -9.29 21.54
C ARG A 370 15.38 -10.62 21.08
N THR A 371 14.40 -10.58 20.19
CA THR A 371 13.93 -11.77 19.51
C THR A 371 15.05 -12.23 18.57
N THR A 372 15.82 -13.23 18.99
CA THR A 372 16.64 -14.00 18.07
C THR A 372 15.68 -14.83 17.22
N THR A 373 15.22 -14.28 16.12
CA THR A 373 14.55 -15.08 15.10
C THR A 373 15.63 -15.98 14.51
N PRO A 374 15.52 -17.31 14.57
CA PRO A 374 16.45 -18.17 13.88
C PRO A 374 16.35 -17.82 12.39
N THR A 375 17.48 -17.50 11.77
CA THR A 375 17.60 -17.31 10.33
C THR A 375 17.13 -18.61 9.68
N SER A 376 15.90 -18.62 9.19
CA SER A 376 15.39 -19.71 8.36
C SER A 376 16.13 -19.60 7.02
N THR A 377 17.20 -20.36 6.88
CA THR A 377 17.78 -20.73 5.60
C THR A 377 16.80 -21.68 4.89
N ALA A 378 15.70 -21.12 4.42
CA ALA A 378 14.85 -21.79 3.48
C ALA A 378 15.37 -21.48 2.07
N GLY A 379 16.27 -22.35 1.59
CA GLY A 379 16.52 -22.50 0.17
C GLY A 379 15.19 -22.82 -0.52
N GLY A 380 14.64 -21.83 -1.25
CA GLY A 380 13.43 -21.99 -2.03
C GLY A 380 13.68 -22.92 -3.20
N ALA A 381 13.28 -24.18 -3.08
CA ALA A 381 13.03 -25.04 -4.21
C ALA A 381 11.68 -24.60 -4.82
N VAL A 382 11.76 -24.00 -6.01
CA VAL A 382 10.58 -23.76 -6.85
C VAL A 382 10.07 -25.12 -7.31
N ALA A 383 8.97 -25.59 -6.72
CA ALA A 383 8.23 -26.74 -7.22
C ALA A 383 7.35 -26.27 -8.38
N THR A 384 7.76 -26.59 -9.61
CA THR A 384 6.90 -26.58 -10.78
C THR A 384 5.85 -27.67 -10.65
N SER A 385 4.63 -27.27 -10.37
CA SER A 385 3.46 -28.16 -10.41
C SER A 385 2.89 -28.16 -11.83
N THR A 386 3.25 -29.17 -12.59
CA THR A 386 2.53 -29.60 -13.78
C THR A 386 1.40 -30.53 -13.35
N THR A 387 0.17 -30.22 -13.69
CA THR A 387 -0.98 -31.14 -13.61
C THR A 387 -1.70 -31.17 -14.96
N PRO A 388 -2.19 -32.35 -15.39
CA PRO A 388 -2.54 -32.69 -16.75
C PRO A 388 -3.79 -32.03 -17.30
#